data_81fc672625a651ba2f77e9d45501aaff
#
_entry.id   81fc672625a651ba2f77e9d45501aaff
#
_cell.length_a   1.000
_cell.length_b   1.000
_cell.length_c   1.000
_cell.angle_alpha   90.00
_cell.angle_beta   90.00
_cell.angle_gamma   90.00
#
_symmetry.space_group_name_H-M   'P 1'
#
loop_
_entity.id
_entity.type
_entity.pdbx_description
1 polymer ?
#
loop_
_entity_poly.entity_id
_entity_poly.type
_entity_poly.pdbx_seq_one_letter_code
_entity_poly.pdbx_strand_id
1 'polypeptide(L)'
;MSNLIIMTTAFCPAHITGFFKAELDKEDSIQLGSLGAGFSIQKGVKTTVTIRNKTKHDIANFTIKVNGFESGDMRVSEVVLSKFSTKGKFVDIIHEIDVPVGYGFGCSAAVALSLSIALNDALECKLSKIKVAQIAHDVEIECKTGLGDVLASYYGGFEIRDKPGAPGIGHVQKIA
;
A
#
# COMPACT_ATOMS: atom_id res chain seq x y z
N MET A 1 -20.28 1.91 27.59
CA MET A 1 -20.19 2.29 26.15
C MET A 1 -19.69 1.08 25.40
N SER A 2 -20.43 0.59 24.43
CA SER A 2 -20.01 -0.56 23.61
C SER A 2 -18.71 -0.22 22.89
N ASN A 3 -17.69 -1.08 23.03
CA ASN A 3 -16.45 -0.97 22.25
C ASN A 3 -16.81 -1.32 20.79
N LEU A 4 -17.05 -0.30 19.98
CA LEU A 4 -17.26 -0.50 18.55
C LEU A 4 -15.94 -1.01 17.96
N ILE A 5 -15.97 -2.20 17.39
CA ILE A 5 -14.86 -2.78 16.64
C ILE A 5 -15.23 -2.68 15.17
N ILE A 6 -14.36 -2.05 14.39
CA ILE A 6 -14.49 -1.95 12.93
C ILE A 6 -13.39 -2.82 12.32
N MET A 7 -13.77 -3.68 11.41
CA MET A 7 -12.83 -4.53 10.67
C MET A 7 -13.04 -4.37 9.18
N THR A 8 -11.98 -4.11 8.45
CA THR A 8 -11.97 -3.96 7.00
C THR A 8 -10.85 -4.79 6.40
N THR A 9 -11.03 -5.22 5.16
CA THR A 9 -10.02 -6.01 4.44
C THR A 9 -9.91 -5.50 3.01
N ALA A 10 -8.66 -5.35 2.55
CA ALA A 10 -8.36 -5.01 1.18
C ALA A 10 -7.29 -5.94 0.60
N PHE A 11 -7.38 -6.20 -0.69
CA PHE A 11 -6.39 -6.99 -1.45
C PHE A 11 -5.72 -6.13 -2.50
N CYS A 12 -4.43 -6.30 -2.65
CA CYS A 12 -3.65 -5.73 -3.74
C CYS A 12 -2.83 -6.83 -4.42
N PRO A 13 -2.91 -6.96 -5.75
CA PRO A 13 -2.12 -7.94 -6.48
C PRO A 13 -0.63 -7.62 -6.40
N ALA A 14 0.19 -8.65 -6.39
CA ALA A 14 1.61 -8.53 -6.66
C ALA A 14 1.84 -8.21 -8.14
N HIS A 15 2.98 -7.58 -8.42
CA HIS A 15 3.34 -7.14 -9.75
C HIS A 15 4.73 -7.65 -10.14
N ILE A 16 4.88 -8.07 -11.37
CA ILE A 16 6.15 -8.50 -11.96
C ILE A 16 6.53 -7.49 -13.04
N THR A 17 7.60 -6.75 -12.80
CA THR A 17 8.18 -5.83 -13.78
C THR A 17 9.11 -6.57 -14.71
N GLY A 18 8.85 -6.51 -16.02
CA GLY A 18 9.71 -7.07 -17.05
C GLY A 18 10.92 -6.20 -17.32
N PHE A 19 10.71 -4.90 -17.47
CA PHE A 19 11.76 -3.88 -17.59
C PHE A 19 11.23 -2.53 -17.12
N PHE A 20 12.14 -1.65 -16.69
CA PHE A 20 11.76 -0.30 -16.29
C PHE A 20 12.93 0.68 -16.47
N LYS A 21 12.57 1.96 -16.55
CA LYS A 21 13.48 3.10 -16.47
C LYS A 21 12.99 4.02 -15.35
N ALA A 22 13.83 4.27 -14.36
CA ALA A 22 13.51 5.22 -13.29
C ALA A 22 13.48 6.66 -13.82
N GLU A 23 12.49 7.43 -13.38
CA GLU A 23 12.33 8.86 -13.66
C GLU A 23 12.23 9.60 -12.33
N LEU A 24 13.35 10.21 -11.93
CA LEU A 24 13.55 10.82 -10.61
C LEU A 24 13.82 12.33 -10.66
N ASP A 25 13.72 12.95 -11.84
CA ASP A 25 14.10 14.35 -12.08
C ASP A 25 12.94 15.34 -11.75
N LYS A 26 12.10 15.01 -10.76
CA LYS A 26 10.98 15.85 -10.32
C LYS A 26 11.09 16.13 -8.82
N GLU A 27 10.66 17.33 -8.42
CA GLU A 27 10.66 17.74 -7.01
C GLU A 27 9.47 17.13 -6.24
N ASP A 28 8.32 16.98 -6.91
CA ASP A 28 7.11 16.43 -6.30
C ASP A 28 7.10 14.91 -6.38
N SER A 29 6.99 14.23 -5.22
CA SER A 29 7.00 12.78 -5.09
C SER A 29 5.95 12.09 -5.97
N ILE A 30 4.76 12.68 -6.12
CA ILE A 30 3.70 12.11 -6.95
C ILE A 30 4.01 12.10 -8.45
N GLN A 31 5.02 12.84 -8.88
CA GLN A 31 5.50 12.87 -10.28
C GLN A 31 6.69 11.93 -10.51
N LEU A 32 7.36 11.49 -9.44
CA LEU A 32 8.41 10.49 -9.51
C LEU A 32 7.82 9.13 -9.87
N GLY A 33 8.60 8.29 -10.53
CA GLY A 33 8.08 6.97 -10.91
C GLY A 33 8.99 6.23 -11.87
N SER A 34 8.41 5.34 -12.65
CA SER A 34 9.13 4.62 -13.70
C SER A 34 8.29 4.47 -14.96
N LEU A 35 8.97 4.52 -16.09
CA LEU A 35 8.49 3.96 -17.36
C LEU A 35 8.79 2.46 -17.37
N GLY A 36 8.05 1.67 -18.14
CA GLY A 36 8.32 0.24 -18.25
C GLY A 36 7.11 -0.58 -18.61
N ALA A 37 7.23 -1.88 -18.45
CA ALA A 37 6.16 -2.83 -18.67
C ALA A 37 6.22 -4.00 -17.69
N GLY A 38 5.07 -4.55 -17.38
CA GLY A 38 4.93 -5.67 -16.49
C GLY A 38 3.51 -6.22 -16.45
N PHE A 39 3.23 -7.01 -15.44
CA PHE A 39 1.89 -7.56 -15.23
C PHE A 39 1.62 -7.89 -13.78
N SER A 40 0.37 -7.73 -13.39
CA SER A 40 -0.12 -8.15 -12.08
C SER A 40 -0.50 -9.64 -12.12
N ILE A 41 -0.28 -10.32 -10.99
CA ILE A 41 -0.67 -11.73 -10.80
C ILE A 41 -1.81 -11.85 -9.79
N GLN A 42 -2.50 -13.00 -9.75
CA GLN A 42 -3.63 -13.22 -8.84
C GLN A 42 -3.21 -13.43 -7.37
N LYS A 43 -1.91 -13.58 -7.11
CA LYS A 43 -1.30 -13.60 -5.78
C LYS A 43 -0.90 -12.19 -5.38
N GLY A 44 -0.80 -11.92 -4.08
CA GLY A 44 -0.46 -10.58 -3.61
C GLY A 44 -0.52 -10.46 -2.11
N VAL A 45 -1.03 -9.32 -1.64
CA VAL A 45 -1.17 -8.99 -0.23
C VAL A 45 -2.64 -8.73 0.10
N LYS A 46 -3.16 -9.49 1.07
CA LYS A 46 -4.42 -9.20 1.72
C LYS A 46 -4.13 -8.55 3.07
N THR A 47 -4.61 -7.33 3.27
CA THR A 47 -4.46 -6.61 4.53
C THR A 47 -5.78 -6.51 5.25
N THR A 48 -5.82 -6.95 6.50
CA THR A 48 -6.96 -6.77 7.41
C THR A 48 -6.58 -5.73 8.47
N VAL A 49 -7.42 -4.72 8.62
CA VAL A 49 -7.30 -3.68 9.64
C VAL A 49 -8.46 -3.81 10.61
N THR A 50 -8.16 -3.91 11.90
CA THR A 50 -9.17 -3.88 12.98
C THR A 50 -8.92 -2.65 13.85
N ILE A 51 -9.97 -1.84 14.05
CA ILE A 51 -9.91 -0.61 14.85
C ILE A 51 -10.86 -0.71 16.03
N ARG A 52 -10.37 -0.35 17.20
CA ARG A 52 -11.15 -0.19 18.42
C ARG A 52 -10.73 1.07 19.18
N ASN A 53 -11.53 1.49 20.13
CA ASN A 53 -11.08 2.55 21.04
C ASN A 53 -9.89 2.08 21.88
N LYS A 54 -8.90 2.97 22.04
CA LYS A 54 -7.75 2.72 22.90
C LYS A 54 -8.18 2.67 24.37
N THR A 55 -7.65 1.71 25.11
CA THR A 55 -7.87 1.55 26.54
C THR A 55 -6.64 1.99 27.34
N LYS A 56 -6.78 2.11 28.66
CA LYS A 56 -5.66 2.44 29.56
C LYS A 56 -4.59 1.34 29.63
N HIS A 57 -4.92 0.12 29.19
CA HIS A 57 -4.03 -1.03 29.21
C HIS A 57 -3.22 -1.15 27.90
N ASP A 58 -3.56 -0.40 26.86
CA ASP A 58 -2.83 -0.43 25.60
C ASP A 58 -1.55 0.41 25.70
N ILE A 59 -0.40 -0.26 25.79
CA ILE A 59 0.92 0.37 25.82
C ILE A 59 1.23 0.96 24.42
N ALA A 60 1.01 0.19 23.36
CA ALA A 60 1.17 0.63 21.97
C ALA A 60 -0.09 1.30 21.43
N ASN A 61 0.02 1.90 20.25
CA ASN A 61 -1.11 2.44 19.49
C ASN A 61 -1.57 1.48 18.39
N PHE A 62 -0.72 0.56 18.00
CA PHE A 62 -0.98 -0.41 16.93
C PHE A 62 -0.18 -1.69 17.13
N THR A 63 -0.58 -2.73 16.41
CA THR A 63 0.19 -3.96 16.18
C THR A 63 0.22 -4.25 14.68
N ILE A 64 1.31 -4.85 14.19
CA ILE A 64 1.45 -5.27 12.80
C ILE A 64 1.98 -6.69 12.77
N LYS A 65 1.28 -7.57 12.04
CA LYS A 65 1.65 -8.97 11.85
C LYS A 65 1.69 -9.32 10.37
N VAL A 66 2.61 -10.18 10.00
CA VAL A 66 2.71 -10.75 8.65
C VAL A 66 2.59 -12.27 8.77
N ASN A 67 1.61 -12.86 8.06
CA ASN A 67 1.33 -14.29 8.08
C ASN A 67 1.26 -14.88 9.50
N GLY A 68 0.68 -14.09 10.44
CA GLY A 68 0.52 -14.49 11.84
C GLY A 68 1.75 -14.26 12.75
N PHE A 69 2.87 -13.79 12.20
CA PHE A 69 4.10 -13.53 12.94
C PHE A 69 4.37 -12.03 13.07
N GLU A 70 4.94 -11.60 14.20
CA GLU A 70 5.51 -10.26 14.31
C GLU A 70 6.79 -10.21 13.46
N SER A 71 6.90 -9.22 12.58
CA SER A 71 8.07 -9.02 11.73
C SER A 71 8.92 -7.87 12.23
N GLY A 72 10.24 -7.97 12.04
CA GLY A 72 11.19 -6.98 12.54
C GLY A 72 11.24 -5.67 11.74
N ASP A 73 10.88 -5.66 10.46
CA ASP A 73 10.87 -4.45 9.62
C ASP A 73 9.49 -4.24 9.00
N MET A 74 8.72 -3.33 9.58
CA MET A 74 7.39 -2.94 9.15
C MET A 74 7.33 -1.49 8.65
N ARG A 75 8.48 -0.93 8.25
CA ARG A 75 8.63 0.49 7.92
C ARG A 75 7.56 1.00 6.94
N VAL A 76 7.29 0.27 5.87
CA VAL A 76 6.26 0.67 4.89
C VAL A 76 4.90 0.80 5.57
N SER A 77 4.50 -0.19 6.37
CA SER A 77 3.22 -0.18 7.08
C SER A 77 3.14 0.92 8.13
N GLU A 78 4.22 1.17 8.86
CA GLU A 78 4.30 2.25 9.86
C GLU A 78 4.19 3.63 9.20
N VAL A 79 4.88 3.84 8.06
CA VAL A 79 4.80 5.09 7.30
C VAL A 79 3.41 5.28 6.70
N VAL A 80 2.78 4.21 6.14
CA VAL A 80 1.37 4.29 5.71
C VAL A 80 0.48 4.70 6.88
N LEU A 81 0.60 4.03 8.03
CA LEU A 81 -0.22 4.33 9.21
C LEU A 81 -0.07 5.78 9.66
N SER A 82 1.14 6.35 9.57
CA SER A 82 1.40 7.74 9.94
C SER A 82 0.68 8.78 9.06
N LYS A 83 0.26 8.39 7.85
CA LYS A 83 -0.51 9.27 6.95
C LYS A 83 -2.00 9.35 7.32
N PHE A 84 -2.46 8.54 8.27
CA PHE A 84 -3.85 8.50 8.74
C PHE A 84 -3.97 8.93 10.20
N SER A 85 -5.05 9.64 10.54
CA SER A 85 -5.31 10.05 11.93
C SER A 85 -5.94 8.91 12.72
N THR A 86 -5.18 8.30 13.62
CA THR A 86 -5.64 7.21 14.50
C THR A 86 -5.82 7.65 15.94
N LYS A 87 -5.98 8.96 16.20
CA LYS A 87 -6.09 9.53 17.55
C LYS A 87 -7.17 8.85 18.39
N GLY A 88 -6.79 8.33 19.54
CA GLY A 88 -7.71 7.65 20.48
C GLY A 88 -8.13 6.25 20.05
N LYS A 89 -7.53 5.70 18.98
CA LYS A 89 -7.78 4.36 18.46
C LYS A 89 -6.57 3.47 18.69
N PHE A 90 -6.85 2.18 18.84
CA PHE A 90 -5.88 1.10 18.69
C PHE A 90 -6.10 0.44 17.33
N VAL A 91 -5.05 0.23 16.56
CA VAL A 91 -5.11 -0.34 15.22
C VAL A 91 -4.36 -1.66 15.20
N ASP A 92 -5.06 -2.74 14.88
CA ASP A 92 -4.44 -4.05 14.65
C ASP A 92 -4.41 -4.33 13.14
N ILE A 93 -3.20 -4.60 12.61
CA ILE A 93 -2.93 -4.78 11.19
C ILE A 93 -2.39 -6.19 10.97
N ILE A 94 -3.01 -6.92 10.06
CA ILE A 94 -2.55 -8.25 9.64
C ILE A 94 -2.38 -8.24 8.12
N HIS A 95 -1.16 -8.52 7.67
CA HIS A 95 -0.86 -8.78 6.26
C HIS A 95 -0.75 -10.28 6.02
N GLU A 96 -1.53 -10.79 5.08
CA GLU A 96 -1.38 -12.12 4.52
C GLU A 96 -0.71 -11.97 3.14
N ILE A 97 0.55 -12.42 3.03
CA ILE A 97 1.39 -12.25 1.83
C ILE A 97 1.57 -13.61 1.16
N ASP A 98 1.08 -13.74 -0.07
CA ASP A 98 1.07 -14.98 -0.85
C ASP A 98 2.23 -15.10 -1.85
N VAL A 99 3.21 -14.20 -1.79
CA VAL A 99 4.37 -14.16 -2.68
C VAL A 99 5.67 -13.98 -1.88
N PRO A 100 6.82 -14.44 -2.38
CA PRO A 100 8.10 -14.24 -1.71
C PRO A 100 8.45 -12.76 -1.58
N VAL A 101 8.74 -12.33 -0.34
CA VAL A 101 9.16 -10.95 -0.06
C VAL A 101 10.63 -10.78 -0.46
N GLY A 102 10.96 -9.65 -1.11
CA GLY A 102 12.34 -9.33 -1.52
C GLY A 102 12.78 -9.91 -2.86
N TYR A 103 11.88 -10.58 -3.59
CA TYR A 103 12.19 -11.24 -4.87
C TYR A 103 11.61 -10.52 -6.09
N GLY A 104 11.31 -9.23 -5.99
CA GLY A 104 10.85 -8.44 -7.14
C GLY A 104 9.37 -8.60 -7.51
N PHE A 105 8.54 -9.03 -6.56
CA PHE A 105 7.09 -9.18 -6.74
C PHE A 105 6.28 -7.93 -6.37
N GLY A 106 6.92 -6.78 -6.19
CA GLY A 106 6.22 -5.55 -5.80
C GLY A 106 5.48 -5.65 -4.45
N CYS A 107 5.99 -6.48 -3.50
CA CYS A 107 5.32 -6.73 -2.22
C CYS A 107 5.13 -5.45 -1.41
N SER A 108 6.11 -4.55 -1.38
CA SER A 108 6.04 -3.30 -0.63
C SER A 108 4.90 -2.41 -1.12
N ALA A 109 4.76 -2.27 -2.44
CA ALA A 109 3.67 -1.53 -3.07
C ALA A 109 2.30 -2.17 -2.78
N ALA A 110 2.23 -3.51 -2.82
CA ALA A 110 1.00 -4.24 -2.50
C ALA A 110 0.61 -4.07 -1.02
N VAL A 111 1.58 -4.08 -0.08
CA VAL A 111 1.37 -3.75 1.34
C VAL A 111 0.89 -2.31 1.49
N ALA A 112 1.59 -1.34 0.90
CA ALA A 112 1.25 0.07 1.01
C ALA A 112 -0.16 0.35 0.48
N LEU A 113 -0.50 -0.19 -0.68
CA LEU A 113 -1.80 0.06 -1.32
C LEU A 113 -2.94 -0.64 -0.58
N SER A 114 -2.81 -1.93 -0.23
CA SER A 114 -3.85 -2.66 0.49
C SER A 114 -4.10 -2.08 1.89
N LEU A 115 -3.03 -1.68 2.61
CA LEU A 115 -3.15 -1.04 3.92
C LEU A 115 -3.81 0.34 3.81
N SER A 116 -3.41 1.16 2.84
CA SER A 116 -4.02 2.49 2.64
C SER A 116 -5.52 2.39 2.34
N ILE A 117 -5.94 1.40 1.54
CA ILE A 117 -7.36 1.14 1.25
C ILE A 117 -8.09 0.71 2.53
N ALA A 118 -7.56 -0.28 3.25
CA ALA A 118 -8.20 -0.80 4.45
C ALA A 118 -8.31 0.27 5.56
N LEU A 119 -7.29 1.13 5.74
CA LEU A 119 -7.32 2.25 6.69
C LEU A 119 -8.32 3.32 6.29
N ASN A 120 -8.39 3.69 5.00
CA ASN A 120 -9.38 4.64 4.50
C ASN A 120 -10.81 4.20 4.85
N ASP A 121 -11.10 2.92 4.65
CA ASP A 121 -12.42 2.36 4.90
C ASP A 121 -12.67 2.20 6.41
N ALA A 122 -11.72 1.67 7.18
CA ALA A 122 -11.88 1.46 8.63
C ALA A 122 -12.01 2.76 9.42
N LEU A 123 -11.32 3.83 8.97
CA LEU A 123 -11.36 5.16 9.59
C LEU A 123 -12.43 6.07 8.99
N GLU A 124 -13.19 5.57 8.00
CA GLU A 124 -14.21 6.35 7.27
C GLU A 124 -13.68 7.69 6.73
N CYS A 125 -12.42 7.70 6.23
CA CYS A 125 -11.77 8.93 5.74
C CYS A 125 -12.41 9.46 4.45
N LYS A 126 -13.15 8.60 3.71
CA LYS A 126 -13.86 8.96 2.45
C LYS A 126 -12.94 9.54 1.37
N LEU A 127 -11.66 9.19 1.40
CA LEU A 127 -10.74 9.57 0.33
C LEU A 127 -11.09 8.83 -0.97
N SER A 128 -10.88 9.48 -2.10
CA SER A 128 -11.04 8.82 -3.41
C SER A 128 -10.00 7.72 -3.61
N LYS A 129 -10.30 6.72 -4.44
CA LYS A 129 -9.37 5.62 -4.77
C LYS A 129 -8.01 6.15 -5.27
N ILE A 130 -8.04 7.21 -6.10
CA ILE A 130 -6.81 7.86 -6.59
C ILE A 130 -6.02 8.44 -5.42
N LYS A 131 -6.66 9.16 -4.48
CA LYS A 131 -5.95 9.78 -3.34
C LYS A 131 -5.34 8.74 -2.42
N VAL A 132 -6.05 7.65 -2.15
CA VAL A 132 -5.53 6.51 -1.37
C VAL A 132 -4.31 5.90 -2.04
N ALA A 133 -4.36 5.69 -3.36
CA ALA A 133 -3.23 5.13 -4.11
C ALA A 133 -2.05 6.13 -4.20
N GLN A 134 -2.30 7.43 -4.24
CA GLN A 134 -1.24 8.45 -4.13
C GLN A 134 -0.53 8.40 -2.78
N ILE A 135 -1.26 8.19 -1.67
CA ILE A 135 -0.64 7.99 -0.35
C ILE A 135 0.30 6.77 -0.38
N ALA A 136 -0.15 5.64 -0.93
CA ALA A 136 0.68 4.45 -1.05
C ALA A 136 1.93 4.70 -1.91
N HIS A 137 1.79 5.44 -3.01
CA HIS A 137 2.92 5.82 -3.87
C HIS A 137 3.93 6.71 -3.14
N ASP A 138 3.47 7.75 -2.44
CA ASP A 138 4.34 8.64 -1.66
C ASP A 138 5.13 7.86 -0.59
N VAL A 139 4.51 6.87 0.04
CA VAL A 139 5.17 5.99 1.02
C VAL A 139 6.26 5.15 0.36
N GLU A 140 6.03 4.57 -0.82
CA GLU A 140 7.06 3.82 -1.56
C GLU A 140 8.27 4.69 -1.90
N ILE A 141 8.04 5.93 -2.34
CA ILE A 141 9.10 6.91 -2.62
C ILE A 141 9.86 7.26 -1.32
N GLU A 142 9.14 7.57 -0.23
CA GLU A 142 9.73 7.91 1.07
C GLU A 142 10.57 6.76 1.65
N CYS A 143 10.07 5.53 1.54
CA CYS A 143 10.76 4.33 2.00
C CYS A 143 11.86 3.87 1.05
N LYS A 144 11.91 4.38 -0.19
CA LYS A 144 12.82 3.95 -1.27
C LYS A 144 12.66 2.46 -1.62
N THR A 145 11.44 1.97 -1.61
CA THR A 145 11.10 0.57 -1.83
C THR A 145 10.56 0.28 -3.23
N GLY A 146 10.02 1.29 -3.92
CA GLY A 146 9.52 1.14 -5.28
C GLY A 146 9.28 2.47 -5.98
N LEU A 147 9.12 2.43 -7.31
CA LEU A 147 8.88 3.61 -8.16
C LEU A 147 7.63 3.48 -9.04
N GLY A 148 7.28 2.28 -9.46
CA GLY A 148 6.22 2.07 -10.45
C GLY A 148 5.19 1.01 -10.06
N ASP A 149 5.47 0.23 -9.03
CA ASP A 149 4.66 -0.93 -8.68
C ASP A 149 3.28 -0.54 -8.13
N VAL A 150 3.16 0.59 -7.40
CA VAL A 150 1.85 1.09 -6.96
C VAL A 150 0.98 1.48 -8.15
N LEU A 151 1.53 2.20 -9.14
CA LEU A 151 0.81 2.56 -10.36
C LEU A 151 0.34 1.30 -11.11
N ALA A 152 1.24 0.34 -11.30
CA ALA A 152 0.97 -0.91 -11.98
C ALA A 152 -0.09 -1.76 -11.25
N SER A 153 0.07 -1.98 -9.94
CA SER A 153 -0.87 -2.76 -9.13
C SER A 153 -2.24 -2.10 -9.01
N TYR A 154 -2.30 -0.77 -8.99
CA TYR A 154 -3.55 -0.02 -8.95
C TYR A 154 -4.41 -0.26 -10.20
N TYR A 155 -3.79 -0.25 -11.39
CA TYR A 155 -4.49 -0.53 -12.63
C TYR A 155 -4.65 -2.03 -12.90
N GLY A 156 -3.68 -2.83 -12.50
CA GLY A 156 -3.67 -4.29 -12.68
C GLY A 156 -3.61 -4.74 -14.14
N GLY A 157 -3.49 -6.04 -14.36
CA GLY A 157 -3.44 -6.63 -15.71
C GLY A 157 -2.04 -6.56 -16.31
N PHE A 158 -1.96 -6.68 -17.63
CA PHE A 158 -0.74 -6.49 -18.43
C PHE A 158 -0.65 -5.04 -18.84
N GLU A 159 0.46 -4.34 -18.54
CA GLU A 159 0.54 -2.90 -18.71
C GLU A 159 1.88 -2.42 -19.29
N ILE A 160 1.79 -1.27 -19.99
CA ILE A 160 2.93 -0.43 -20.30
C ILE A 160 2.74 0.90 -19.56
N ARG A 161 3.72 1.27 -18.75
CA ARG A 161 3.81 2.58 -18.11
C ARG A 161 4.56 3.52 -19.04
N ASP A 162 3.86 4.40 -19.73
CA ASP A 162 4.40 5.33 -20.71
C ASP A 162 4.53 6.76 -20.18
N LYS A 163 4.01 7.02 -18.97
CA LYS A 163 4.21 8.25 -18.20
C LYS A 163 4.44 7.90 -16.73
N PRO A 164 5.55 8.38 -16.11
CA PRO A 164 5.82 8.13 -14.70
C PRO A 164 4.88 8.92 -13.78
N GLY A 165 4.78 8.51 -12.53
CA GLY A 165 4.03 9.18 -11.48
C GLY A 165 3.02 8.28 -10.79
N ALA A 166 2.41 8.84 -9.74
CA ALA A 166 1.36 8.19 -8.96
C ALA A 166 0.08 7.99 -9.80
N PRO A 167 -0.86 7.11 -9.35
CA PRO A 167 -2.19 7.02 -9.94
C PRO A 167 -2.87 8.39 -10.08
N GLY A 168 -3.42 8.66 -11.28
CA GLY A 168 -3.98 9.96 -11.63
C GLY A 168 -2.98 10.99 -12.19
N ILE A 169 -1.67 10.75 -12.09
CA ILE A 169 -0.57 11.55 -12.67
C ILE A 169 0.15 10.73 -13.74
N GLY A 170 0.62 9.55 -13.38
CA GLY A 170 1.19 8.58 -14.32
C GLY A 170 0.13 8.02 -15.27
N HIS A 171 0.59 7.42 -16.37
CA HIS A 171 -0.28 6.80 -17.35
C HIS A 171 0.12 5.35 -17.59
N VAL A 172 -0.89 4.52 -17.76
CA VAL A 172 -0.78 3.09 -18.02
C VAL A 172 -1.63 2.74 -19.23
N GLN A 173 -0.99 2.16 -20.23
CA GLN A 173 -1.66 1.50 -21.34
C GLN A 173 -1.84 0.04 -21.02
N LYS A 174 -3.08 -0.43 -20.92
CA LYS A 174 -3.39 -1.87 -20.77
C LYS A 174 -3.27 -2.57 -22.10
N ILE A 175 -2.66 -3.75 -22.09
CA ILE A 175 -2.45 -4.55 -23.32
C ILE A 175 -3.52 -5.63 -23.45
N ALA A 176 -4.07 -6.13 -22.34
CA ALA A 176 -5.16 -7.11 -22.32
C ALA A 176 -5.86 -7.13 -20.97
#